data_eff79a87110acfcdc05f3acad8316081
#
_entry.id   eff79a87110acfcdc05f3acad8316081
#
_cell.length_a   1.000
_cell.length_b   1.000
_cell.length_c   1.000
_cell.angle_alpha   90.00
_cell.angle_beta   90.00
_cell.angle_gamma   90.00
#
_symmetry.space_group_name_H-M   'P 1'
#
loop_
_entity.id
_entity.type
_entity.pdbx_description
1 polymer ?
#
loop_
_entity_poly.entity_id
_entity_poly.type
_entity_poly.pdbx_seq_one_letter_code
_entity_poly.pdbx_strand_id
1 'polypeptide(L)'
;MNRVTELLKLSPVAVLAMLMFMGYDALIAAPIATIYAALVAGFVERKKVNDIIEAVINNAKEMQVAFFILMVAYAMAEVFMSTGVGASIINLALNVGLTGRTVAVVGIVVTSILSIATGTSWGTFAACAPIFLWLNHIVGGNVALTVGAIAGGACFGDNIGLISDTTIVSSGIQKVEVIKRIRHQGYWSGLVLILGIVSFYLAGVIMGLPTTTGDAATAIGQIPEEVWTVLAEKRESAVTLLNQVKTGVPSYMIIPLVLVLIAAFKGLTTLLCLFIGIFAAYVLGMVAGTVENTGAFLNLLYSGFEGAGSWVIVMMMWVAAFGGIMKLMDAFRPLSNVVVTVSKNVRQLMFCNGLLSILGNAGLADEMAQIVTMGPIIREIVEKNVEGSPEDIEVLRLRNATFSDALGVFGSQLIPWHVYIGFYLGIAQAVYPLYKFGAIDIIKFNFLALIAVLSILIATLTGLDRFIPRFGLPSEPSVRLKKASTENYAGEKA
;
A
#
# COMPACT_ATOMS: atom_id res chain seq x y z
N MET A 1 25.54 24.61 9.17
CA MET A 1 24.31 24.40 9.95
C MET A 1 24.64 23.52 11.16
N ASN A 2 24.12 23.80 12.34
CA ASN A 2 24.48 23.06 13.56
C ASN A 2 23.83 21.66 13.50
N ARG A 3 24.53 20.58 13.91
CA ARG A 3 24.00 19.20 13.95
C ARG A 3 22.66 19.09 14.70
N VAL A 4 22.46 19.94 15.71
CA VAL A 4 21.21 20.02 16.48
C VAL A 4 20.04 20.49 15.61
N THR A 5 20.25 21.46 14.75
CA THR A 5 19.23 21.99 13.82
C THR A 5 18.79 20.92 12.82
N GLU A 6 19.73 20.11 12.33
CA GLU A 6 19.43 19.02 11.39
C GLU A 6 18.62 17.90 12.05
N LEU A 7 18.93 17.54 13.31
CA LEU A 7 18.16 16.56 14.06
C LEU A 7 16.75 17.07 14.41
N LEU A 8 16.59 18.37 14.67
CA LEU A 8 15.30 18.97 14.95
C LEU A 8 14.34 18.88 13.75
N LYS A 9 14.83 18.88 12.51
CA LYS A 9 14.00 18.69 11.32
C LYS A 9 13.33 17.32 11.25
N LEU A 10 13.93 16.29 11.84
CA LEU A 10 13.40 14.94 11.89
C LEU A 10 12.48 14.72 13.11
N SER A 11 12.49 15.61 14.09
CA SER A 11 11.67 15.46 15.31
C SER A 11 10.17 15.37 15.05
N PRO A 12 9.55 15.99 14.00
CA PRO A 12 8.14 15.80 13.72
C PRO A 12 7.77 14.34 13.40
N VAL A 13 8.67 13.60 12.75
CA VAL A 13 8.47 12.16 12.51
C VAL A 13 8.43 11.39 13.82
N ALA A 14 9.35 11.73 14.76
CA ALA A 14 9.37 11.10 16.08
C ALA A 14 8.10 11.42 16.89
N VAL A 15 7.57 12.64 16.79
CA VAL A 15 6.30 13.03 17.43
C VAL A 15 5.13 12.24 16.85
N LEU A 16 5.02 12.14 15.53
CA LEU A 16 3.98 11.36 14.87
C LEU A 16 4.04 9.89 15.31
N ALA A 17 5.22 9.28 15.23
CA ALA A 17 5.45 7.90 15.64
C ALA A 17 5.06 7.67 17.12
N MET A 18 5.51 8.56 18.01
CA MET A 18 5.22 8.48 19.45
C MET A 18 3.71 8.50 19.71
N LEU A 19 2.97 9.45 19.11
CA LEU A 19 1.52 9.54 19.28
C LEU A 19 0.81 8.26 18.79
N MET A 20 1.21 7.72 17.64
CA MET A 20 0.63 6.47 17.13
C MET A 20 0.95 5.28 18.05
N PHE A 21 2.17 5.16 18.57
CA PHE A 21 2.53 4.11 19.53
C PHE A 21 1.82 4.25 20.89
N MET A 22 1.45 5.48 21.27
CA MET A 22 0.59 5.72 22.44
C MET A 22 -0.88 5.35 22.20
N GLY A 23 -1.25 4.91 21.00
CA GLY A 23 -2.60 4.47 20.65
C GLY A 23 -3.56 5.57 20.22
N TYR A 24 -3.07 6.79 19.95
CA TYR A 24 -3.91 7.84 19.38
C TYR A 24 -4.31 7.49 17.93
N ASP A 25 -5.55 7.80 17.56
CA ASP A 25 -6.02 7.67 16.19
C ASP A 25 -5.21 8.60 15.25
N ALA A 26 -4.99 8.14 14.01
CA ALA A 26 -4.25 8.90 13.00
C ALA A 26 -4.87 10.27 12.73
N LEU A 27 -6.20 10.40 12.83
CA LEU A 27 -6.91 11.67 12.67
C LEU A 27 -6.62 12.68 13.80
N ILE A 28 -6.03 12.24 14.91
CA ILE A 28 -5.54 13.09 16.01
C ILE A 28 -4.02 13.28 15.87
N ALA A 29 -3.29 12.21 15.66
CA ALA A 29 -1.83 12.22 15.63
C ALA A 29 -1.27 13.03 14.44
N ALA A 30 -1.85 12.88 13.24
CA ALA A 30 -1.37 13.56 12.05
C ALA A 30 -1.55 15.09 12.10
N PRO A 31 -2.70 15.67 12.52
CA PRO A 31 -2.83 17.12 12.75
C PRO A 31 -1.82 17.68 13.76
N ILE A 32 -1.64 17.01 14.91
CA ILE A 32 -0.69 17.44 15.94
C ILE A 32 0.74 17.45 15.39
N ALA A 33 1.15 16.36 14.73
CA ALA A 33 2.47 16.27 14.12
C ALA A 33 2.67 17.31 13.01
N THR A 34 1.64 17.61 12.23
CA THR A 34 1.66 18.62 11.15
C THR A 34 1.85 20.02 11.74
N ILE A 35 1.10 20.37 12.79
CA ILE A 35 1.27 21.66 13.49
C ILE A 35 2.67 21.77 14.05
N TYR A 36 3.17 20.71 14.71
CA TYR A 36 4.53 20.71 15.24
C TYR A 36 5.58 20.85 14.13
N ALA A 37 5.41 20.16 12.99
CA ALA A 37 6.29 20.31 11.82
C ALA A 37 6.28 21.76 11.28
N ALA A 38 5.11 22.40 11.25
CA ALA A 38 4.99 23.82 10.85
C ALA A 38 5.74 24.76 11.82
N LEU A 39 5.68 24.49 13.14
CA LEU A 39 6.44 25.23 14.14
C LEU A 39 7.95 25.05 13.95
N VAL A 40 8.42 23.81 13.72
CA VAL A 40 9.82 23.53 13.41
C VAL A 40 10.24 24.24 12.13
N ALA A 41 9.47 24.19 11.06
CA ALA A 41 9.75 24.88 9.80
C ALA A 41 9.85 26.40 9.98
N GLY A 42 8.94 27.00 10.76
CA GLY A 42 8.92 28.43 11.01
C GLY A 42 10.05 28.91 11.93
N PHE A 43 10.25 28.24 13.07
CA PHE A 43 11.21 28.71 14.10
C PHE A 43 12.64 28.23 13.83
N VAL A 44 12.84 27.01 13.35
CA VAL A 44 14.16 26.42 13.13
C VAL A 44 14.70 26.76 11.74
N GLU A 45 13.88 26.55 10.69
CA GLU A 45 14.27 26.81 9.31
C GLU A 45 13.90 28.22 8.80
N ARG A 46 13.23 29.01 9.64
CA ARG A 46 12.79 30.39 9.33
C ARG A 46 11.96 30.48 8.03
N LYS A 47 11.20 29.41 7.71
CA LYS A 47 10.28 29.43 6.58
C LYS A 47 9.13 30.39 6.84
N LYS A 48 8.69 31.09 5.79
CA LYS A 48 7.52 31.98 5.90
C LYS A 48 6.24 31.16 6.01
N VAL A 49 5.26 31.67 6.73
CA VAL A 49 3.95 31.01 6.89
C VAL A 49 3.31 30.69 5.54
N ASN A 50 3.42 31.61 4.57
CA ASN A 50 2.87 31.40 3.23
C ASN A 50 3.55 30.22 2.51
N ASP A 51 4.87 30.07 2.65
CA ASP A 51 5.60 28.94 2.04
C ASP A 51 5.18 27.61 2.67
N ILE A 52 4.91 27.61 3.98
CA ILE A 52 4.42 26.41 4.71
C ILE A 52 3.01 26.06 4.24
N ILE A 53 2.11 27.03 4.12
CA ILE A 53 0.74 26.80 3.63
C ILE A 53 0.76 26.32 2.19
N GLU A 54 1.61 26.93 1.35
CA GLU A 54 1.75 26.50 -0.06
C GLU A 54 2.28 25.06 -0.16
N ALA A 55 3.26 24.67 0.65
CA ALA A 55 3.79 23.31 0.68
C ALA A 55 2.71 22.29 1.09
N VAL A 56 1.89 22.62 2.11
CA VAL A 56 0.75 21.82 2.56
C VAL A 56 -0.24 21.62 1.41
N ILE A 57 -0.66 22.72 0.76
CA ILE A 57 -1.67 22.70 -0.32
C ILE A 57 -1.12 21.91 -1.52
N ASN A 58 0.12 22.15 -1.92
CA ASN A 58 0.70 21.51 -3.09
C ASN A 58 0.85 20.01 -2.88
N ASN A 59 1.27 19.55 -1.70
CA ASN A 59 1.37 18.12 -1.43
C ASN A 59 -0.02 17.46 -1.34
N ALA A 60 -1.04 18.14 -0.80
CA ALA A 60 -2.41 17.65 -0.83
C ALA A 60 -2.98 17.57 -2.26
N LYS A 61 -2.59 18.48 -3.17
CA LYS A 61 -2.95 18.41 -4.60
C LYS A 61 -2.33 17.18 -5.28
N GLU A 62 -1.12 16.77 -4.90
CA GLU A 62 -0.49 15.55 -5.42
C GLU A 62 -1.31 14.30 -5.09
N MET A 63 -2.09 14.31 -3.99
CA MET A 63 -2.97 13.21 -3.55
C MET A 63 -4.38 13.22 -4.19
N GLN A 64 -4.72 14.17 -5.04
CA GLN A 64 -6.08 14.34 -5.60
C GLN A 64 -6.59 13.08 -6.31
N VAL A 65 -5.75 12.42 -7.12
CA VAL A 65 -6.13 11.19 -7.83
C VAL A 65 -6.48 10.07 -6.85
N ALA A 66 -5.71 9.94 -5.77
CA ALA A 66 -5.98 8.97 -4.71
C ALA A 66 -7.33 9.23 -4.02
N PHE A 67 -7.68 10.50 -3.76
CA PHE A 67 -8.98 10.86 -3.19
C PHE A 67 -10.14 10.47 -4.11
N PHE A 68 -10.03 10.71 -5.43
CA PHE A 68 -11.04 10.29 -6.39
C PHE A 68 -11.17 8.76 -6.48
N ILE A 69 -10.05 8.05 -6.50
CA ILE A 69 -10.05 6.58 -6.46
C ILE A 69 -10.76 6.08 -5.22
N LEU A 70 -10.48 6.65 -4.05
CA LEU A 70 -11.11 6.31 -2.79
C LEU A 70 -12.64 6.50 -2.84
N MET A 71 -13.10 7.68 -3.23
CA MET A 71 -14.54 7.96 -3.31
C MET A 71 -15.26 6.96 -4.20
N VAL A 72 -14.72 6.72 -5.40
CA VAL A 72 -15.34 5.78 -6.35
C VAL A 72 -15.22 4.33 -5.87
N ALA A 73 -14.13 3.97 -5.18
CA ALA A 73 -13.92 2.64 -4.62
C ALA A 73 -14.92 2.33 -3.48
N TYR A 74 -15.18 3.30 -2.61
CA TYR A 74 -16.21 3.16 -1.57
C TYR A 74 -17.61 3.02 -2.19
N ALA A 75 -17.93 3.83 -3.22
CA ALA A 75 -19.17 3.71 -3.96
C ALA A 75 -19.30 2.33 -4.63
N MET A 76 -18.23 1.80 -5.24
CA MET A 76 -18.24 0.48 -5.82
C MET A 76 -18.42 -0.61 -4.76
N ALA A 77 -17.83 -0.47 -3.57
CA ALA A 77 -18.01 -1.41 -2.47
C ALA A 77 -19.50 -1.49 -2.05
N GLU A 78 -20.17 -0.36 -1.87
CA GLU A 78 -21.62 -0.31 -1.57
C GLU A 78 -22.45 -0.95 -2.68
N VAL A 79 -22.16 -0.61 -3.93
CA VAL A 79 -22.83 -1.16 -5.12
C VAL A 79 -22.64 -2.68 -5.20
N PHE A 80 -21.40 -3.19 -5.08
CA PHE A 80 -21.14 -4.64 -5.17
C PHE A 80 -21.78 -5.43 -4.06
N MET A 81 -21.84 -4.88 -2.83
CA MET A 81 -22.52 -5.52 -1.72
C MET A 81 -24.05 -5.55 -1.90
N SER A 82 -24.63 -4.56 -2.55
CA SER A 82 -26.10 -4.42 -2.62
C SER A 82 -26.73 -5.01 -3.89
N THR A 83 -25.97 -5.05 -5.00
CA THR A 83 -26.55 -5.43 -6.32
C THR A 83 -26.50 -6.92 -6.64
N GLY A 84 -25.92 -7.75 -5.77
CA GLY A 84 -25.78 -9.20 -6.00
C GLY A 84 -24.41 -9.61 -6.57
N VAL A 85 -23.55 -8.66 -6.95
CA VAL A 85 -22.21 -8.97 -7.45
C VAL A 85 -21.40 -9.70 -6.39
N GLY A 86 -21.31 -9.15 -5.18
CA GLY A 86 -20.59 -9.75 -4.06
C GLY A 86 -21.14 -11.13 -3.70
N ALA A 87 -22.46 -11.27 -3.62
CA ALA A 87 -23.10 -12.54 -3.31
C ALA A 87 -22.82 -13.61 -4.36
N SER A 88 -22.84 -13.27 -5.66
CA SER A 88 -22.51 -14.20 -6.74
C SER A 88 -21.08 -14.72 -6.63
N ILE A 89 -20.13 -13.84 -6.29
CA ILE A 89 -18.72 -14.22 -6.15
C ILE A 89 -18.51 -15.09 -4.91
N ILE A 90 -19.15 -14.76 -3.79
CA ILE A 90 -19.09 -15.57 -2.56
C ILE A 90 -19.65 -16.98 -2.83
N ASN A 91 -20.82 -17.08 -3.46
CA ASN A 91 -21.42 -18.36 -3.78
C ASN A 91 -20.57 -19.19 -4.73
N LEU A 92 -19.94 -18.56 -5.74
CA LEU A 92 -18.98 -19.24 -6.61
C LEU A 92 -17.77 -19.77 -5.84
N ALA A 93 -17.20 -18.96 -4.95
CA ALA A 93 -16.06 -19.33 -4.12
C ALA A 93 -16.37 -20.54 -3.21
N LEU A 94 -17.57 -20.55 -2.60
CA LEU A 94 -18.05 -21.67 -1.79
C LEU A 94 -18.23 -22.94 -2.63
N ASN A 95 -18.79 -22.82 -3.85
CA ASN A 95 -18.96 -23.95 -4.77
C ASN A 95 -17.63 -24.56 -5.25
N VAL A 96 -16.58 -23.75 -5.35
CA VAL A 96 -15.20 -24.22 -5.69
C VAL A 96 -14.51 -24.84 -4.48
N GLY A 97 -15.10 -24.78 -3.28
CA GLY A 97 -14.59 -25.44 -2.09
C GLY A 97 -13.58 -24.59 -1.28
N LEU A 98 -13.70 -23.26 -1.29
CA LEU A 98 -12.91 -22.41 -0.41
C LEU A 98 -13.24 -22.71 1.07
N THR A 99 -12.18 -22.69 1.88
CA THR A 99 -12.23 -23.00 3.31
C THR A 99 -11.61 -21.86 4.12
N GLY A 100 -11.83 -21.85 5.44
CA GLY A 100 -11.20 -20.88 6.33
C GLY A 100 -9.67 -20.87 6.25
N ARG A 101 -9.07 -22.04 5.97
CA ARG A 101 -7.61 -22.18 5.79
C ARG A 101 -7.10 -21.59 4.48
N THR A 102 -7.87 -21.61 3.42
CA THR A 102 -7.43 -21.26 2.06
C THR A 102 -7.89 -19.88 1.60
N VAL A 103 -8.83 -19.25 2.28
CA VAL A 103 -9.36 -17.94 1.86
C VAL A 103 -8.30 -16.84 1.78
N ALA A 104 -7.38 -16.76 2.75
CA ALA A 104 -6.26 -15.82 2.71
C ALA A 104 -5.27 -16.13 1.58
N VAL A 105 -5.02 -17.43 1.32
CA VAL A 105 -4.15 -17.89 0.22
C VAL A 105 -4.73 -17.51 -1.14
N VAL A 106 -6.02 -17.72 -1.33
CA VAL A 106 -6.70 -17.30 -2.58
C VAL A 106 -6.75 -15.78 -2.67
N GLY A 107 -6.96 -15.11 -1.53
CA GLY A 107 -6.92 -13.65 -1.44
C GLY A 107 -5.64 -13.05 -1.97
N ILE A 108 -4.48 -13.49 -1.49
CA ILE A 108 -3.18 -12.97 -1.97
C ILE A 108 -2.94 -13.28 -3.45
N VAL A 109 -3.31 -14.46 -3.94
CA VAL A 109 -3.13 -14.83 -5.35
C VAL A 109 -4.00 -13.96 -6.26
N VAL A 110 -5.29 -13.83 -5.94
CA VAL A 110 -6.25 -13.05 -6.74
C VAL A 110 -5.86 -11.57 -6.75
N THR A 111 -5.55 -11.00 -5.58
CA THR A 111 -5.17 -9.59 -5.52
C THR A 111 -3.83 -9.31 -6.19
N SER A 112 -2.86 -10.23 -6.14
CA SER A 112 -1.60 -10.08 -6.88
C SER A 112 -1.82 -10.07 -8.40
N ILE A 113 -2.63 -10.99 -8.93
CA ILE A 113 -2.94 -11.03 -10.36
C ILE A 113 -3.69 -9.76 -10.78
N LEU A 114 -4.69 -9.35 -10.01
CA LEU A 114 -5.48 -8.16 -10.30
C LEU A 114 -4.62 -6.89 -10.24
N SER A 115 -3.76 -6.77 -9.23
CA SER A 115 -2.87 -5.61 -9.07
C SER A 115 -1.84 -5.50 -10.21
N ILE A 116 -1.28 -6.61 -10.68
CA ILE A 116 -0.41 -6.60 -11.87
C ILE A 116 -1.17 -6.07 -13.09
N ALA A 117 -2.43 -6.43 -13.23
CA ALA A 117 -3.28 -6.02 -14.35
C ALA A 117 -3.72 -4.56 -14.27
N THR A 118 -4.02 -4.07 -13.08
CA THR A 118 -4.49 -2.69 -12.85
C THR A 118 -3.37 -1.68 -12.67
N GLY A 119 -2.19 -2.15 -12.26
CA GLY A 119 -1.05 -1.29 -11.88
C GLY A 119 -1.29 -0.45 -10.63
N THR A 120 -2.24 -0.85 -9.77
CA THR A 120 -2.56 -0.10 -8.55
C THR A 120 -2.99 -1.00 -7.40
N SER A 121 -2.41 -0.78 -6.22
CA SER A 121 -2.79 -1.43 -4.98
C SER A 121 -4.11 -0.89 -4.41
N TRP A 122 -4.35 0.41 -4.54
CA TRP A 122 -5.54 1.08 -4.00
C TRP A 122 -6.84 0.51 -4.58
N GLY A 123 -6.98 0.53 -5.91
CA GLY A 123 -8.16 -0.01 -6.59
C GLY A 123 -8.34 -1.50 -6.38
N THR A 124 -7.25 -2.25 -6.37
CA THR A 124 -7.27 -3.70 -6.15
C THR A 124 -7.78 -4.07 -4.76
N PHE A 125 -7.24 -3.43 -3.71
CA PHE A 125 -7.71 -3.67 -2.34
C PHE A 125 -9.20 -3.30 -2.19
N ALA A 126 -9.59 -2.13 -2.70
CA ALA A 126 -10.97 -1.65 -2.62
C ALA A 126 -11.97 -2.59 -3.31
N ALA A 127 -11.59 -3.15 -4.46
CA ALA A 127 -12.43 -4.10 -5.19
C ALA A 127 -12.56 -5.45 -4.47
N CYS A 128 -11.49 -5.92 -3.83
CA CYS A 128 -11.42 -7.26 -3.26
C CYS A 128 -11.88 -7.34 -1.80
N ALA A 129 -11.66 -6.30 -1.00
CA ALA A 129 -11.97 -6.31 0.42
C ALA A 129 -13.43 -6.66 0.74
N PRO A 130 -14.47 -6.08 0.08
CA PRO A 130 -15.85 -6.42 0.35
C PRO A 130 -16.15 -7.91 0.21
N ILE A 131 -15.55 -8.52 -0.80
CA ILE A 131 -15.76 -9.92 -1.15
C ILE A 131 -15.04 -10.84 -0.18
N PHE A 132 -13.73 -10.64 -0.02
CA PHE A 132 -12.89 -11.54 0.78
C PHE A 132 -13.18 -11.47 2.27
N LEU A 133 -13.59 -10.32 2.82
CA LEU A 133 -13.88 -10.20 4.25
C LEU A 133 -15.19 -10.93 4.62
N TRP A 134 -16.23 -10.83 3.81
CA TRP A 134 -17.47 -11.58 4.04
C TRP A 134 -17.33 -13.06 3.71
N LEU A 135 -16.60 -13.41 2.65
CA LEU A 135 -16.25 -14.80 2.37
C LEU A 135 -15.48 -15.43 3.52
N ASN A 136 -14.49 -14.70 4.08
CA ASN A 136 -13.73 -15.12 5.26
C ASN A 136 -14.62 -15.38 6.46
N HIS A 137 -15.64 -14.53 6.69
CA HIS A 137 -16.62 -14.73 7.75
C HIS A 137 -17.38 -16.06 7.56
N ILE A 138 -17.90 -16.31 6.37
CA ILE A 138 -18.68 -17.49 6.03
C ILE A 138 -17.88 -18.79 6.17
N VAL A 139 -16.62 -18.80 5.75
CA VAL A 139 -15.77 -20.00 5.84
C VAL A 139 -15.06 -20.16 7.18
N GLY A 140 -15.33 -19.28 8.16
CA GLY A 140 -14.71 -19.34 9.49
C GLY A 140 -13.21 -19.07 9.49
N GLY A 141 -12.73 -18.23 8.58
CA GLY A 141 -11.33 -17.84 8.49
C GLY A 141 -10.94 -16.80 9.54
N ASN A 142 -9.67 -16.36 9.53
CA ASN A 142 -9.20 -15.26 10.36
C ASN A 142 -9.20 -13.96 9.54
N VAL A 143 -10.02 -12.98 9.96
CA VAL A 143 -10.25 -11.75 9.20
C VAL A 143 -9.00 -10.88 9.08
N ALA A 144 -8.19 -10.78 10.14
CA ALA A 144 -6.95 -10.00 10.11
C ALA A 144 -5.90 -10.64 9.20
N LEU A 145 -5.81 -11.99 9.20
CA LEU A 145 -4.97 -12.74 8.26
C LEU A 145 -5.39 -12.49 6.81
N THR A 146 -6.69 -12.48 6.54
CA THR A 146 -7.23 -12.24 5.19
C THR A 146 -6.99 -10.80 4.73
N VAL A 147 -7.17 -9.79 5.62
CA VAL A 147 -6.83 -8.41 5.29
C VAL A 147 -5.34 -8.25 4.95
N GLY A 148 -4.44 -8.85 5.76
CA GLY A 148 -3.02 -8.83 5.49
C GLY A 148 -2.66 -9.49 4.14
N ALA A 149 -3.35 -10.58 3.79
CA ALA A 149 -3.15 -11.27 2.53
C ALA A 149 -3.55 -10.43 1.31
N ILE A 150 -4.76 -9.86 1.32
CA ILE A 150 -5.25 -9.03 0.20
C ILE A 150 -4.50 -7.71 0.09
N ALA A 151 -4.06 -7.11 1.22
CA ALA A 151 -3.24 -5.92 1.24
C ALA A 151 -1.86 -6.19 0.60
N GLY A 152 -1.18 -7.25 1.05
CA GLY A 152 0.11 -7.65 0.49
C GLY A 152 0.03 -7.98 -1.00
N GLY A 153 -0.97 -8.76 -1.41
CA GLY A 153 -1.18 -9.11 -2.81
C GLY A 153 -1.51 -7.89 -3.68
N ALA A 154 -2.30 -6.95 -3.17
CA ALA A 154 -2.58 -5.69 -3.86
C ALA A 154 -1.31 -4.89 -4.15
N CYS A 155 -0.36 -4.84 -3.22
CA CYS A 155 0.91 -4.15 -3.41
C CYS A 155 1.91 -4.91 -4.30
N PHE A 156 1.76 -6.21 -4.46
CA PHE A 156 2.65 -7.00 -5.29
C PHE A 156 2.66 -6.52 -6.75
N GLY A 157 1.48 -6.27 -7.30
CA GLY A 157 1.38 -5.81 -8.69
C GLY A 157 1.85 -4.37 -8.89
N ASP A 158 1.70 -3.52 -7.89
CA ASP A 158 2.25 -2.16 -7.92
C ASP A 158 3.79 -2.19 -8.05
N ASN A 159 4.42 -3.12 -7.35
CA ASN A 159 5.89 -3.26 -7.36
C ASN A 159 6.47 -3.81 -8.66
N ILE A 160 5.72 -4.62 -9.43
CA ILE A 160 6.22 -5.24 -10.68
C ILE A 160 5.38 -4.92 -11.91
N GLY A 161 4.33 -4.13 -11.77
CA GLY A 161 3.42 -3.76 -12.86
C GLY A 161 4.08 -2.84 -13.88
N LEU A 162 3.96 -3.17 -15.17
CA LEU A 162 4.48 -2.32 -16.26
C LEU A 162 3.78 -0.96 -16.36
N ILE A 163 2.55 -0.88 -15.86
CA ILE A 163 1.70 0.31 -15.91
C ILE A 163 1.57 0.99 -14.53
N SER A 164 2.29 0.50 -13.52
CA SER A 164 2.30 1.10 -12.19
C SER A 164 3.06 2.43 -12.19
N ASP A 165 2.43 3.46 -11.62
CA ASP A 165 3.02 4.79 -11.50
C ASP A 165 4.31 4.76 -10.67
N THR A 166 4.35 4.01 -9.58
CA THR A 166 5.51 3.89 -8.70
C THR A 166 6.69 3.24 -9.42
N THR A 167 6.41 2.18 -10.20
CA THR A 167 7.39 1.49 -11.06
C THR A 167 7.97 2.43 -12.11
N ILE A 168 7.14 3.22 -12.79
CA ILE A 168 7.56 4.14 -13.84
C ILE A 168 8.39 5.29 -13.26
N VAL A 169 7.90 5.93 -12.20
CA VAL A 169 8.57 7.08 -11.58
C VAL A 169 9.90 6.69 -10.95
N SER A 170 9.94 5.59 -10.18
CA SER A 170 11.19 5.11 -9.57
C SER A 170 12.26 4.77 -10.61
N SER A 171 11.87 4.13 -11.71
CA SER A 171 12.77 3.83 -12.83
C SER A 171 13.28 5.10 -13.52
N GLY A 172 12.39 6.06 -13.77
CA GLY A 172 12.72 7.35 -14.38
C GLY A 172 13.72 8.16 -13.53
N ILE A 173 13.52 8.24 -12.23
CA ILE A 173 14.41 8.92 -11.30
C ILE A 173 15.81 8.29 -11.32
N GLN A 174 15.90 6.97 -11.36
CA GLN A 174 17.18 6.25 -11.41
C GLN A 174 17.80 6.20 -12.82
N LYS A 175 17.10 6.72 -13.84
CA LYS A 175 17.51 6.71 -15.26
C LYS A 175 17.79 5.29 -15.76
N VAL A 176 16.88 4.35 -15.46
CA VAL A 176 16.91 2.97 -15.94
C VAL A 176 15.61 2.63 -16.67
N GLU A 177 15.68 1.70 -17.60
CA GLU A 177 14.50 1.23 -18.31
C GLU A 177 13.57 0.40 -17.38
N VAL A 178 12.27 0.65 -17.44
CA VAL A 178 11.25 -0.06 -16.65
C VAL A 178 11.34 -1.57 -16.85
N ILE A 179 11.46 -2.02 -18.11
CA ILE A 179 11.55 -3.46 -18.43
C ILE A 179 12.83 -4.08 -17.87
N LYS A 180 13.98 -3.37 -17.93
CA LYS A 180 15.23 -3.85 -17.33
C LYS A 180 15.09 -4.00 -15.80
N ARG A 181 14.47 -3.01 -15.15
CA ARG A 181 14.19 -3.06 -13.73
C ARG A 181 13.31 -4.27 -13.36
N ILE A 182 12.19 -4.47 -14.02
CA ILE A 182 11.29 -5.60 -13.77
C ILE A 182 12.02 -6.93 -13.99
N ARG A 183 12.85 -7.04 -15.03
CA ARG A 183 13.66 -8.25 -15.26
C ARG A 183 14.73 -8.45 -14.19
N HIS A 184 15.31 -7.38 -13.64
CA HIS A 184 16.32 -7.45 -12.58
C HIS A 184 15.71 -7.96 -11.28
N GLN A 185 14.54 -7.46 -10.87
CA GLN A 185 13.92 -7.84 -9.59
C GLN A 185 12.94 -9.02 -9.70
N GLY A 186 12.51 -9.42 -10.89
CA GLY A 186 11.39 -10.34 -11.10
C GLY A 186 11.54 -11.69 -10.40
N TYR A 187 12.73 -12.28 -10.40
CA TYR A 187 12.99 -13.53 -9.66
C TYR A 187 12.87 -13.35 -8.15
N TRP A 188 13.38 -12.24 -7.61
CA TRP A 188 13.21 -11.90 -6.19
C TRP A 188 11.75 -11.69 -5.84
N SER A 189 11.02 -10.89 -6.62
CA SER A 189 9.58 -10.65 -6.40
C SER A 189 8.77 -11.95 -6.47
N GLY A 190 9.06 -12.82 -7.44
CA GLY A 190 8.41 -14.13 -7.54
C GLY A 190 8.66 -15.03 -6.32
N LEU A 191 9.90 -15.06 -5.82
CA LEU A 191 10.24 -15.79 -4.58
C LEU A 191 9.50 -15.22 -3.38
N VAL A 192 9.42 -13.88 -3.25
CA VAL A 192 8.67 -13.20 -2.19
C VAL A 192 7.20 -13.58 -2.23
N LEU A 193 6.58 -13.61 -3.41
CA LEU A 193 5.18 -14.02 -3.57
C LEU A 193 4.97 -15.48 -3.15
N ILE A 194 5.82 -16.40 -3.61
CA ILE A 194 5.73 -17.83 -3.26
C ILE A 194 5.87 -18.02 -1.75
N LEU A 195 6.86 -17.37 -1.13
CA LEU A 195 7.06 -17.43 0.32
C LEU A 195 5.87 -16.82 1.07
N GLY A 196 5.29 -15.73 0.56
CA GLY A 196 4.07 -15.12 1.10
C GLY A 196 2.89 -16.10 1.07
N ILE A 197 2.61 -16.71 -0.07
CA ILE A 197 1.55 -17.72 -0.25
C ILE A 197 1.74 -18.88 0.75
N VAL A 198 2.95 -19.44 0.84
CA VAL A 198 3.28 -20.50 1.78
C VAL A 198 3.07 -20.04 3.23
N SER A 199 3.49 -18.84 3.57
CA SER A 199 3.32 -18.29 4.93
C SER A 199 1.85 -18.13 5.31
N PHE A 200 0.99 -17.68 4.41
CA PHE A 200 -0.46 -17.60 4.66
C PHE A 200 -1.08 -18.97 4.84
N TYR A 201 -0.68 -19.96 4.03
CA TYR A 201 -1.15 -21.33 4.19
C TYR A 201 -0.72 -21.91 5.55
N LEU A 202 0.56 -21.78 5.90
CA LEU A 202 1.10 -22.26 7.17
C LEU A 202 0.45 -21.56 8.37
N ALA A 203 0.20 -20.24 8.28
CA ALA A 203 -0.52 -19.51 9.32
C ALA A 203 -1.94 -20.09 9.50
N GLY A 204 -2.65 -20.39 8.41
CA GLY A 204 -3.95 -21.04 8.47
C GLY A 204 -3.93 -22.42 9.13
N VAL A 205 -2.84 -23.21 8.90
CA VAL A 205 -2.62 -24.49 9.57
C VAL A 205 -2.33 -24.30 11.07
N ILE A 206 -1.40 -23.39 11.42
CA ILE A 206 -1.00 -23.13 12.81
C ILE A 206 -2.16 -22.60 13.65
N MET A 207 -3.00 -21.77 13.05
CA MET A 207 -4.20 -21.22 13.69
C MET A 207 -5.36 -22.24 13.79
N GLY A 208 -5.20 -23.45 13.23
CA GLY A 208 -6.25 -24.47 13.24
C GLY A 208 -7.50 -24.06 12.45
N LEU A 209 -7.35 -23.23 11.40
CA LEU A 209 -8.49 -22.75 10.64
C LEU A 209 -9.21 -23.89 9.91
N PRO A 210 -10.57 -23.82 9.75
CA PRO A 210 -11.38 -24.86 9.15
C PRO A 210 -10.87 -25.29 7.77
N THR A 211 -10.98 -26.59 7.50
CA THR A 211 -10.67 -27.22 6.19
C THR A 211 -11.92 -27.63 5.43
N THR A 212 -13.07 -27.51 6.08
CA THR A 212 -14.38 -27.74 5.44
C THR A 212 -14.85 -26.46 4.80
N THR A 213 -15.57 -26.58 3.70
CA THR A 213 -16.26 -25.44 3.07
C THR A 213 -17.33 -24.95 4.04
N GLY A 214 -17.40 -23.64 4.25
CA GLY A 214 -18.43 -23.04 5.11
C GLY A 214 -19.82 -23.21 4.48
N ASP A 215 -20.82 -23.47 5.33
CA ASP A 215 -22.23 -23.34 4.95
C ASP A 215 -22.70 -21.91 5.23
N ALA A 216 -23.04 -21.18 4.16
CA ALA A 216 -23.42 -19.79 4.24
C ALA A 216 -24.66 -19.58 5.14
N ALA A 217 -25.66 -20.45 5.05
CA ALA A 217 -26.89 -20.33 5.83
C ALA A 217 -26.61 -20.47 7.33
N THR A 218 -25.79 -21.46 7.69
CA THR A 218 -25.36 -21.69 9.08
C THR A 218 -24.52 -20.54 9.62
N ALA A 219 -23.51 -20.08 8.88
CA ALA A 219 -22.63 -18.99 9.31
C ALA A 219 -23.39 -17.66 9.49
N ILE A 220 -24.28 -17.34 8.56
CA ILE A 220 -25.11 -16.14 8.63
C ILE A 220 -26.17 -16.27 9.77
N GLY A 221 -26.71 -17.47 9.97
CA GLY A 221 -27.68 -17.74 11.07
C GLY A 221 -27.06 -17.66 12.46
N GLN A 222 -25.75 -17.77 12.59
CA GLN A 222 -25.03 -17.63 13.87
C GLN A 222 -24.68 -16.17 14.21
N ILE A 223 -24.95 -15.20 13.32
CA ILE A 223 -24.74 -13.78 13.61
C ILE A 223 -25.78 -13.35 14.65
N PRO A 224 -25.32 -12.81 15.81
CA PRO A 224 -26.25 -12.38 16.88
C PRO A 224 -27.21 -11.27 16.43
N GLU A 225 -28.41 -11.23 16.97
CA GLU A 225 -29.44 -10.22 16.64
C GLU A 225 -28.95 -8.79 16.86
N GLU A 226 -28.17 -8.57 17.94
CA GLU A 226 -27.58 -7.27 18.23
C GLU A 226 -26.64 -6.80 17.10
N VAL A 227 -25.93 -7.73 16.46
CA VAL A 227 -25.06 -7.45 15.35
C VAL A 227 -25.85 -7.10 14.09
N TRP A 228 -26.98 -7.79 13.84
CA TRP A 228 -27.89 -7.45 12.74
C TRP A 228 -28.41 -6.01 12.87
N THR A 229 -28.78 -5.59 14.09
CA THR A 229 -29.21 -4.22 14.37
C THR A 229 -28.11 -3.21 14.04
N VAL A 230 -26.88 -3.48 14.49
CA VAL A 230 -25.72 -2.61 14.19
C VAL A 230 -25.39 -2.58 12.68
N LEU A 231 -25.52 -3.71 11.99
CA LEU A 231 -25.33 -3.76 10.53
C LEU A 231 -26.40 -2.96 9.81
N ALA A 232 -27.67 -3.09 10.22
CA ALA A 232 -28.77 -2.35 9.61
C ALA A 232 -28.61 -0.82 9.78
N GLU A 233 -28.13 -0.37 10.94
CA GLU A 233 -27.90 1.05 11.19
C GLU A 233 -26.66 1.62 10.46
N LYS A 234 -25.57 0.85 10.40
CA LYS A 234 -24.28 1.34 9.93
C LYS A 234 -23.94 0.90 8.51
N ARG A 235 -24.47 -0.23 8.04
CA ARG A 235 -24.10 -0.88 6.78
C ARG A 235 -25.23 -1.73 6.22
N GLU A 236 -26.29 -1.10 5.77
CA GLU A 236 -27.44 -1.76 5.14
C GLU A 236 -27.01 -2.63 3.93
N SER A 237 -26.01 -2.21 3.20
CA SER A 237 -25.42 -2.97 2.09
C SER A 237 -24.85 -4.33 2.52
N ALA A 238 -24.30 -4.44 3.73
CA ALA A 238 -23.83 -5.72 4.27
C ALA A 238 -24.99 -6.65 4.62
N VAL A 239 -26.10 -6.12 5.15
CA VAL A 239 -27.33 -6.88 5.40
C VAL A 239 -27.88 -7.43 4.08
N THR A 240 -27.94 -6.59 3.06
CA THR A 240 -28.38 -6.96 1.71
C THR A 240 -27.50 -8.07 1.13
N LEU A 241 -26.16 -7.93 1.21
CA LEU A 241 -25.21 -8.93 0.76
C LEU A 241 -25.45 -10.30 1.42
N LEU A 242 -25.55 -10.33 2.76
CA LEU A 242 -25.72 -11.58 3.51
C LEU A 242 -27.05 -12.27 3.17
N ASN A 243 -28.12 -11.50 3.02
CA ASN A 243 -29.41 -12.03 2.57
C ASN A 243 -29.33 -12.59 1.15
N GLN A 244 -28.66 -11.89 0.23
CA GLN A 244 -28.46 -12.36 -1.15
C GLN A 244 -27.58 -13.61 -1.23
N VAL A 245 -26.57 -13.75 -0.37
CA VAL A 245 -25.77 -14.99 -0.26
C VAL A 245 -26.65 -16.16 0.18
N LYS A 246 -27.54 -15.93 1.17
CA LYS A 246 -28.44 -16.95 1.72
C LYS A 246 -29.56 -17.37 0.74
N THR A 247 -30.15 -16.40 0.05
CA THR A 247 -31.26 -16.65 -0.89
C THR A 247 -30.79 -17.07 -2.28
N GLY A 248 -29.53 -16.78 -2.60
CA GLY A 248 -28.97 -16.95 -3.93
C GLY A 248 -29.25 -15.76 -4.85
N VAL A 249 -28.35 -15.53 -5.81
CA VAL A 249 -28.49 -14.53 -6.88
C VAL A 249 -28.13 -15.18 -8.21
N PRO A 250 -28.59 -14.63 -9.35
CA PRO A 250 -28.20 -15.15 -10.66
C PRO A 250 -26.68 -15.13 -10.84
N SER A 251 -26.12 -16.22 -11.35
CA SER A 251 -24.65 -16.37 -11.54
C SER A 251 -24.04 -15.34 -12.48
N TYR A 252 -24.82 -14.77 -13.41
CA TYR A 252 -24.35 -13.71 -14.30
C TYR A 252 -24.02 -12.40 -13.57
N MET A 253 -24.40 -12.25 -12.31
CA MET A 253 -24.02 -11.10 -11.48
C MET A 253 -22.52 -11.03 -11.18
N ILE A 254 -21.73 -12.03 -11.56
CA ILE A 254 -20.25 -11.95 -11.57
C ILE A 254 -19.70 -11.07 -12.72
N ILE A 255 -20.49 -10.82 -13.77
CA ILE A 255 -20.03 -10.12 -14.99
C ILE A 255 -19.44 -8.73 -14.69
N PRO A 256 -20.00 -7.89 -13.77
CA PRO A 256 -19.40 -6.59 -13.46
C PRO A 256 -17.93 -6.71 -13.01
N LEU A 257 -17.60 -7.69 -12.17
CA LEU A 257 -16.21 -7.95 -11.77
C LEU A 257 -15.36 -8.40 -12.96
N VAL A 258 -15.89 -9.30 -13.80
CA VAL A 258 -15.18 -9.76 -15.01
C VAL A 258 -14.89 -8.59 -15.96
N LEU A 259 -15.82 -7.65 -16.11
CA LEU A 259 -15.61 -6.45 -16.93
C LEU A 259 -14.55 -5.52 -16.33
N VAL A 260 -14.53 -5.34 -15.00
CA VAL A 260 -13.44 -4.63 -14.31
C VAL A 260 -12.09 -5.26 -14.61
N LEU A 261 -11.98 -6.60 -14.52
CA LEU A 261 -10.75 -7.33 -14.83
C LEU A 261 -10.33 -7.14 -16.30
N ILE A 262 -11.27 -7.30 -17.23
CA ILE A 262 -10.99 -7.11 -18.67
C ILE A 262 -10.52 -5.67 -18.95
N ALA A 263 -11.17 -4.67 -18.35
CA ALA A 263 -10.79 -3.27 -18.48
C ALA A 263 -9.37 -3.02 -17.95
N ALA A 264 -9.07 -3.58 -16.78
CA ALA A 264 -7.75 -3.49 -16.16
C ALA A 264 -6.66 -4.17 -17.03
N PHE A 265 -6.90 -5.39 -17.53
CA PHE A 265 -5.97 -6.07 -18.44
C PHE A 265 -5.76 -5.34 -19.78
N LYS A 266 -6.73 -4.52 -20.21
CA LYS A 266 -6.59 -3.63 -21.37
C LYS A 266 -5.84 -2.33 -21.04
N GLY A 267 -5.40 -2.13 -19.81
CA GLY A 267 -4.62 -0.96 -19.37
C GLY A 267 -5.46 0.30 -19.17
N LEU A 268 -6.77 0.18 -18.93
CA LEU A 268 -7.60 1.32 -18.54
C LEU A 268 -7.23 1.80 -17.12
N THR A 269 -7.38 3.10 -16.89
CA THR A 269 -7.10 3.68 -15.57
C THR A 269 -8.00 3.09 -14.49
N THR A 270 -7.52 3.07 -13.24
CA THR A 270 -8.28 2.56 -12.08
C THR A 270 -9.66 3.17 -11.98
N LEU A 271 -9.77 4.49 -12.14
CA LEU A 271 -11.07 5.17 -12.10
C LEU A 271 -12.05 4.65 -13.16
N LEU A 272 -11.58 4.45 -14.39
CA LEU A 272 -12.43 3.90 -15.46
C LEU A 272 -12.84 2.46 -15.16
N CYS A 273 -11.95 1.63 -14.62
CA CYS A 273 -12.28 0.27 -14.22
C CYS A 273 -13.37 0.23 -13.15
N LEU A 274 -13.27 1.10 -12.12
CA LEU A 274 -14.27 1.23 -11.06
C LEU A 274 -15.62 1.70 -11.62
N PHE A 275 -15.64 2.71 -12.49
CA PHE A 275 -16.87 3.17 -13.14
C PHE A 275 -17.52 2.11 -14.03
N ILE A 276 -16.73 1.33 -14.78
CA ILE A 276 -17.24 0.20 -15.58
C ILE A 276 -17.91 -0.82 -14.67
N GLY A 277 -17.28 -1.17 -13.53
CA GLY A 277 -17.85 -2.06 -12.52
C GLY A 277 -19.18 -1.57 -11.97
N ILE A 278 -19.24 -0.31 -11.56
CA ILE A 278 -20.43 0.35 -11.02
C ILE A 278 -21.56 0.36 -12.07
N PHE A 279 -21.26 0.78 -13.29
CA PHE A 279 -22.26 0.86 -14.36
C PHE A 279 -22.80 -0.52 -14.77
N ALA A 280 -21.91 -1.51 -14.90
CA ALA A 280 -22.32 -2.88 -15.21
C ALA A 280 -23.18 -3.48 -14.08
N ALA A 281 -22.83 -3.22 -12.81
CA ALA A 281 -23.61 -3.64 -11.66
C ALA A 281 -24.99 -2.98 -11.61
N TYR A 282 -25.08 -1.71 -12.01
CA TYR A 282 -26.38 -1.01 -12.16
C TYR A 282 -27.26 -1.70 -13.19
N VAL A 283 -26.74 -1.87 -14.41
CA VAL A 283 -27.53 -2.44 -15.52
C VAL A 283 -27.99 -3.87 -15.20
N LEU A 284 -27.07 -4.71 -14.72
CA LEU A 284 -27.40 -6.10 -14.39
C LEU A 284 -28.25 -6.22 -13.13
N GLY A 285 -28.06 -5.33 -12.14
CA GLY A 285 -28.89 -5.27 -10.94
C GLY A 285 -30.33 -4.90 -11.25
N MET A 286 -30.57 -3.97 -12.18
CA MET A 286 -31.92 -3.65 -12.68
C MET A 286 -32.54 -4.84 -13.40
N VAL A 287 -31.79 -5.57 -14.23
CA VAL A 287 -32.26 -6.77 -14.95
C VAL A 287 -32.55 -7.91 -13.97
N ALA A 288 -31.70 -8.10 -12.96
CA ALA A 288 -31.86 -9.15 -11.95
C ALA A 288 -32.95 -8.83 -10.90
N GLY A 289 -33.44 -7.58 -10.86
CA GLY A 289 -34.37 -7.11 -9.84
C GLY A 289 -33.73 -6.94 -8.44
N THR A 290 -32.39 -6.92 -8.36
CA THR A 290 -31.66 -6.65 -7.12
C THR A 290 -31.48 -5.14 -6.86
N VAL A 291 -31.73 -4.31 -7.87
CA VAL A 291 -31.84 -2.85 -7.78
C VAL A 291 -33.27 -2.48 -8.07
N GLU A 292 -33.94 -1.86 -7.10
CA GLU A 292 -35.37 -1.55 -7.20
C GLU A 292 -35.64 -0.47 -8.24
N ASN A 293 -34.86 0.60 -8.23
CA ASN A 293 -34.94 1.71 -9.19
C ASN A 293 -33.64 2.53 -9.19
N THR A 294 -33.52 3.45 -10.14
CA THR A 294 -32.34 4.32 -10.29
C THR A 294 -32.11 5.20 -9.04
N GLY A 295 -33.17 5.66 -8.35
CA GLY A 295 -33.03 6.44 -7.13
C GLY A 295 -32.37 5.65 -5.99
N ALA A 296 -32.80 4.40 -5.79
CA ALA A 296 -32.17 3.51 -4.83
C ALA A 296 -30.67 3.25 -5.16
N PHE A 297 -30.36 3.06 -6.44
CA PHE A 297 -28.97 2.92 -6.88
C PHE A 297 -28.12 4.16 -6.61
N LEU A 298 -28.64 5.36 -6.89
CA LEU A 298 -27.93 6.62 -6.61
C LEU A 298 -27.69 6.81 -5.10
N ASN A 299 -28.58 6.34 -4.25
CA ASN A 299 -28.36 6.34 -2.80
C ASN A 299 -27.17 5.45 -2.37
N LEU A 300 -26.93 4.33 -3.05
CA LEU A 300 -25.72 3.52 -2.80
C LEU A 300 -24.45 4.29 -3.11
N LEU A 301 -24.44 5.02 -4.23
CA LEU A 301 -23.29 5.88 -4.58
C LEU A 301 -23.09 6.99 -3.56
N TYR A 302 -24.19 7.64 -3.13
CA TYR A 302 -24.14 8.67 -2.10
C TYR A 302 -23.55 8.14 -0.79
N SER A 303 -24.04 7.01 -0.29
CA SER A 303 -23.52 6.36 0.94
C SER A 303 -22.03 6.03 0.82
N GLY A 304 -21.57 5.56 -0.35
CA GLY A 304 -20.17 5.30 -0.60
C GLY A 304 -19.32 6.58 -0.55
N PHE A 305 -19.76 7.66 -1.20
CA PHE A 305 -19.04 8.93 -1.17
C PHE A 305 -19.00 9.56 0.22
N GLU A 306 -20.10 9.50 0.98
CA GLU A 306 -20.17 9.95 2.36
C GLU A 306 -19.21 9.16 3.25
N GLY A 307 -19.21 7.82 3.12
CA GLY A 307 -18.30 6.95 3.86
C GLY A 307 -16.83 7.25 3.60
N ALA A 308 -16.44 7.51 2.35
CA ALA A 308 -15.07 7.91 2.01
C ALA A 308 -14.69 9.28 2.63
N GLY A 309 -15.60 10.24 2.64
CA GLY A 309 -15.36 11.59 3.15
C GLY A 309 -15.28 11.69 4.67
N SER A 310 -15.82 10.72 5.41
CA SER A 310 -15.99 10.83 6.86
C SER A 310 -14.70 10.74 7.66
N TRP A 311 -13.78 9.83 7.33
CA TRP A 311 -12.54 9.60 8.08
C TRP A 311 -11.30 9.54 7.19
N VAL A 312 -11.31 8.66 6.19
CA VAL A 312 -10.07 8.29 5.47
C VAL A 312 -9.50 9.43 4.63
N ILE A 313 -10.34 10.18 3.89
CA ILE A 313 -9.87 11.32 3.07
C ILE A 313 -9.34 12.42 3.98
N VAL A 314 -10.03 12.74 5.08
CA VAL A 314 -9.59 13.77 6.03
C VAL A 314 -8.26 13.40 6.67
N MET A 315 -8.09 12.14 7.09
CA MET A 315 -6.83 11.63 7.62
C MET A 315 -5.71 11.76 6.59
N MET A 316 -5.93 11.32 5.35
CA MET A 316 -4.93 11.40 4.29
C MET A 316 -4.55 12.84 3.93
N MET A 317 -5.49 13.79 4.00
CA MET A 317 -5.17 15.21 3.80
C MET A 317 -4.19 15.74 4.85
N TRP A 318 -4.36 15.36 6.12
CA TRP A 318 -3.44 15.75 7.19
C TRP A 318 -2.06 15.10 7.04
N VAL A 319 -2.02 13.82 6.67
CA VAL A 319 -0.75 13.12 6.40
C VAL A 319 -0.03 13.74 5.20
N ALA A 320 -0.76 14.09 4.13
CA ALA A 320 -0.20 14.80 2.99
C ALA A 320 0.33 16.19 3.38
N ALA A 321 -0.40 16.92 4.23
CA ALA A 321 0.06 18.21 4.78
C ALA A 321 1.38 18.07 5.54
N PHE A 322 1.48 17.05 6.40
CA PHE A 322 2.70 16.71 7.13
C PHE A 322 3.88 16.45 6.16
N GLY A 323 3.69 15.57 5.18
CA GLY A 323 4.70 15.25 4.16
C GLY A 323 5.18 16.48 3.38
N GLY A 324 4.26 17.40 3.03
CA GLY A 324 4.58 18.66 2.36
C GLY A 324 5.53 19.56 3.16
N ILE A 325 5.31 19.67 4.47
CA ILE A 325 6.20 20.45 5.36
C ILE A 325 7.56 19.77 5.50
N MET A 326 7.60 18.45 5.63
CA MET A 326 8.86 17.69 5.68
C MET A 326 9.69 17.85 4.41
N LYS A 327 9.04 17.85 3.23
CA LYS A 327 9.66 18.18 1.93
C LYS A 327 10.22 19.62 1.94
N LEU A 328 9.43 20.60 2.38
CA LEU A 328 9.83 22.02 2.42
C LEU A 328 11.09 22.24 3.26
N MET A 329 11.25 21.49 4.35
CA MET A 329 12.42 21.56 5.23
C MET A 329 13.65 20.83 4.68
N ASP A 330 13.52 20.07 3.57
CA ASP A 330 14.56 19.15 3.08
C ASP A 330 15.12 18.27 4.22
N ALA A 331 14.20 17.72 5.02
CA ALA A 331 14.51 17.12 6.32
C ALA A 331 15.41 15.88 6.24
N PHE A 332 15.48 15.21 5.07
CA PHE A 332 16.21 13.95 4.89
C PHE A 332 17.59 14.11 4.25
N ARG A 333 17.89 15.25 3.66
CA ARG A 333 19.18 15.49 2.98
C ARG A 333 20.41 15.29 3.87
N PRO A 334 20.41 15.70 5.15
CA PRO A 334 21.55 15.46 6.04
C PRO A 334 21.90 13.99 6.23
N LEU A 335 20.94 13.09 6.07
CA LEU A 335 21.14 11.64 6.22
C LEU A 335 22.04 11.06 5.13
N SER A 336 22.15 11.70 3.95
CA SER A 336 23.05 11.25 2.89
C SER A 336 24.52 11.25 3.33
N ASN A 337 24.94 12.26 4.09
CA ASN A 337 26.30 12.35 4.64
C ASN A 337 26.55 11.25 5.68
N VAL A 338 25.54 10.91 6.47
CA VAL A 338 25.64 9.81 7.45
C VAL A 338 25.85 8.49 6.71
N VAL A 339 25.05 8.20 5.67
CA VAL A 339 25.17 7.00 4.84
C VAL A 339 26.58 6.81 4.31
N VAL A 340 27.15 7.86 3.72
CA VAL A 340 28.51 7.81 3.17
C VAL A 340 29.56 7.57 4.26
N THR A 341 29.41 8.21 5.41
CA THR A 341 30.37 8.13 6.52
C THR A 341 30.40 6.74 7.18
N VAL A 342 29.24 6.09 7.33
CA VAL A 342 29.15 4.78 8.01
C VAL A 342 29.47 3.61 7.08
N SER A 343 29.42 3.82 5.76
CA SER A 343 29.60 2.74 4.78
C SER A 343 31.09 2.47 4.53
N LYS A 344 31.54 1.24 4.73
CA LYS A 344 32.91 0.78 4.50
C LYS A 344 33.13 0.14 3.13
N ASN A 345 32.06 -0.26 2.46
CA ASN A 345 32.07 -0.88 1.13
C ASN A 345 30.74 -0.60 0.41
N VAL A 346 30.68 -0.91 -0.89
CA VAL A 346 29.51 -0.62 -1.73
C VAL A 346 28.26 -1.34 -1.25
N ARG A 347 28.36 -2.57 -0.73
CA ARG A 347 27.21 -3.31 -0.21
C ARG A 347 26.58 -2.64 1.02
N GLN A 348 27.41 -2.16 1.95
CA GLN A 348 26.93 -1.41 3.11
C GLN A 348 26.28 -0.10 2.68
N LEU A 349 26.86 0.60 1.70
CA LEU A 349 26.27 1.82 1.15
C LEU A 349 24.90 1.52 0.53
N MET A 350 24.76 0.46 -0.26
CA MET A 350 23.48 0.05 -0.84
C MET A 350 22.46 -0.37 0.22
N PHE A 351 22.88 -1.08 1.27
CA PHE A 351 22.02 -1.39 2.40
C PHE A 351 21.52 -0.12 3.09
N CYS A 352 22.38 0.85 3.34
CA CYS A 352 22.01 2.14 3.92
C CYS A 352 21.06 2.93 3.00
N ASN A 353 21.21 2.85 1.66
CA ASN A 353 20.26 3.41 0.71
C ASN A 353 18.87 2.79 0.88
N GLY A 354 18.80 1.47 1.08
CA GLY A 354 17.53 0.79 1.40
C GLY A 354 16.91 1.28 2.70
N LEU A 355 17.71 1.39 3.78
CA LEU A 355 17.23 1.96 5.05
C LEU A 355 16.76 3.41 4.88
N LEU A 356 17.46 4.21 4.08
CA LEU A 356 17.10 5.59 3.82
C LEU A 356 15.75 5.69 3.09
N SER A 357 15.46 4.77 2.17
CA SER A 357 14.14 4.66 1.52
C SER A 357 13.03 4.38 2.54
N ILE A 358 13.23 3.46 3.49
CA ILE A 358 12.25 3.16 4.54
C ILE A 358 12.07 4.35 5.48
N LEU A 359 13.15 5.00 5.90
CA LEU A 359 13.09 6.18 6.77
C LEU A 359 12.35 7.34 6.09
N GLY A 360 12.60 7.55 4.79
CA GLY A 360 11.86 8.52 4.00
C GLY A 360 10.38 8.20 3.92
N ASN A 361 10.05 6.93 3.73
CA ASN A 361 8.67 6.46 3.69
C ASN A 361 7.95 6.68 5.03
N ALA A 362 8.61 6.34 6.15
CA ALA A 362 8.09 6.60 7.48
C ALA A 362 7.92 8.10 7.78
N GLY A 363 8.85 8.91 7.29
CA GLY A 363 8.85 10.34 7.54
C GLY A 363 7.98 11.18 6.64
N LEU A 364 7.67 10.71 5.43
CA LEU A 364 6.76 11.37 4.49
C LEU A 364 5.36 10.78 4.57
N ALA A 365 5.25 9.55 5.08
CA ALA A 365 4.03 8.76 5.23
C ALA A 365 3.22 8.58 3.93
N ASP A 366 3.89 8.75 2.80
CA ASP A 366 3.37 8.61 1.44
C ASP A 366 4.45 8.02 0.53
N GLU A 367 4.09 6.97 -0.24
CA GLU A 367 5.05 6.23 -1.06
C GLU A 367 5.56 7.04 -2.25
N MET A 368 4.67 7.78 -2.94
CA MET A 368 5.08 8.58 -4.09
C MET A 368 5.96 9.74 -3.65
N ALA A 369 5.61 10.41 -2.55
CA ALA A 369 6.44 11.44 -1.94
C ALA A 369 7.83 10.89 -1.54
N GLN A 370 7.88 9.67 -1.01
CA GLN A 370 9.12 8.97 -0.69
C GLN A 370 9.94 8.72 -1.97
N ILE A 371 9.34 8.15 -3.02
CA ILE A 371 10.05 7.84 -4.28
C ILE A 371 10.67 9.11 -4.87
N VAL A 372 9.89 10.19 -4.95
CA VAL A 372 10.32 11.46 -5.56
C VAL A 372 11.35 12.18 -4.69
N THR A 373 11.29 12.06 -3.37
CA THR A 373 12.22 12.75 -2.45
C THR A 373 13.49 11.93 -2.22
N MET A 374 13.37 10.65 -1.91
CA MET A 374 14.52 9.82 -1.54
C MET A 374 15.22 9.23 -2.77
N GLY A 375 14.50 8.96 -3.85
CA GLY A 375 15.06 8.41 -5.08
C GLY A 375 16.23 9.21 -5.64
N PRO A 376 16.13 10.54 -5.82
CA PRO A 376 17.27 11.37 -6.24
C PRO A 376 18.45 11.33 -5.26
N ILE A 377 18.18 11.31 -3.95
CA ILE A 377 19.22 11.27 -2.90
C ILE A 377 20.03 9.98 -3.00
N ILE A 378 19.37 8.80 -3.02
CA ILE A 378 20.08 7.52 -3.11
C ILE A 378 20.79 7.32 -4.46
N ARG A 379 20.29 7.94 -5.55
CA ARG A 379 21.00 7.98 -6.81
C ARG A 379 22.26 8.79 -6.70
N GLU A 380 22.18 10.01 -6.16
CA GLU A 380 23.32 10.92 -6.00
C GLU A 380 24.41 10.29 -5.11
N ILE A 381 24.03 9.55 -4.05
CA ILE A 381 24.96 8.82 -3.19
C ILE A 381 25.80 7.84 -4.02
N VAL A 382 25.18 7.05 -4.90
CA VAL A 382 25.91 6.10 -5.76
C VAL A 382 26.76 6.84 -6.78
N GLU A 383 26.22 7.80 -7.52
CA GLU A 383 26.93 8.52 -8.59
C GLU A 383 28.17 9.27 -8.09
N LYS A 384 28.09 9.87 -6.90
CA LYS A 384 29.19 10.62 -6.31
C LYS A 384 30.25 9.75 -5.64
N ASN A 385 29.85 8.64 -5.00
CA ASN A 385 30.72 7.93 -4.07
C ASN A 385 31.15 6.54 -4.54
N VAL A 386 30.63 6.03 -5.67
CA VAL A 386 30.99 4.70 -6.18
C VAL A 386 31.71 4.82 -7.52
N GLU A 387 32.78 4.03 -7.70
CA GLU A 387 33.49 3.80 -8.97
C GLU A 387 33.18 2.39 -9.46
N GLY A 388 32.99 2.22 -10.76
CA GLY A 388 32.77 0.96 -11.45
C GLY A 388 32.57 1.16 -12.94
N SER A 389 32.41 0.05 -13.68
CA SER A 389 32.03 0.14 -15.08
C SER A 389 30.65 0.76 -15.24
N PRO A 390 30.30 1.34 -16.40
CA PRO A 390 28.96 1.85 -16.65
C PRO A 390 27.87 0.78 -16.42
N GLU A 391 28.15 -0.46 -16.77
CA GLU A 391 27.27 -1.62 -16.61
C GLU A 391 27.04 -1.95 -15.11
N ASP A 392 28.12 -1.97 -14.32
CA ASP A 392 28.03 -2.20 -12.88
C ASP A 392 27.25 -1.07 -12.16
N ILE A 393 27.49 0.17 -12.55
CA ILE A 393 26.74 1.33 -12.01
C ILE A 393 25.26 1.24 -12.42
N GLU A 394 24.92 0.77 -13.63
CA GLU A 394 23.53 0.54 -14.03
C GLU A 394 22.86 -0.50 -13.10
N VAL A 395 23.55 -1.58 -12.74
CA VAL A 395 23.00 -2.58 -11.79
C VAL A 395 22.72 -1.95 -10.41
N LEU A 396 23.59 -1.08 -9.91
CA LEU A 396 23.33 -0.35 -8.66
C LEU A 396 22.11 0.59 -8.78
N ARG A 397 21.95 1.26 -9.94
CA ARG A 397 20.75 2.09 -10.20
C ARG A 397 19.48 1.24 -10.30
N LEU A 398 19.53 0.08 -10.93
CA LEU A 398 18.39 -0.87 -10.97
C LEU A 398 17.99 -1.29 -9.55
N ARG A 399 18.95 -1.57 -8.65
CA ARG A 399 18.68 -1.86 -7.25
C ARG A 399 18.12 -0.64 -6.51
N ASN A 400 18.62 0.56 -6.74
CA ASN A 400 18.06 1.77 -6.17
C ASN A 400 16.61 2.02 -6.64
N ALA A 401 16.30 1.75 -7.91
CA ALA A 401 14.92 1.82 -8.41
C ALA A 401 14.02 0.82 -7.67
N THR A 402 14.53 -0.41 -7.44
CA THR A 402 13.82 -1.40 -6.64
C THR A 402 13.67 -0.96 -5.18
N PHE A 403 14.68 -0.35 -4.56
CA PHE A 403 14.57 0.19 -3.21
C PHE A 403 13.52 1.31 -3.12
N SER A 404 13.58 2.27 -4.04
CA SER A 404 12.61 3.37 -4.05
C SER A 404 11.17 2.86 -4.13
N ASP A 405 10.93 1.88 -4.98
CA ASP A 405 9.59 1.34 -5.22
C ASP A 405 9.21 0.24 -4.20
N ALA A 406 9.98 -0.84 -4.08
CA ALA A 406 9.61 -1.95 -3.21
C ALA A 406 9.58 -1.56 -1.73
N LEU A 407 10.52 -0.73 -1.26
CA LEU A 407 10.51 -0.23 0.11
C LEU A 407 9.57 0.97 0.28
N GLY A 408 9.13 1.60 -0.82
CA GLY A 408 7.98 2.48 -0.88
C GLY A 408 6.69 1.69 -0.69
N VAL A 409 6.36 0.78 -1.60
CA VAL A 409 5.10 0.05 -1.67
C VAL A 409 4.94 -0.97 -0.53
N PHE A 410 5.88 -1.90 -0.33
CA PHE A 410 5.81 -2.87 0.76
C PHE A 410 6.17 -2.26 2.12
N GLY A 411 7.13 -1.32 2.14
CA GLY A 411 7.53 -0.63 3.37
C GLY A 411 6.41 0.19 3.97
N SER A 412 5.58 0.84 3.14
CA SER A 412 4.40 1.60 3.55
C SER A 412 3.44 0.79 4.42
N GLN A 413 3.33 -0.50 4.14
CA GLN A 413 2.41 -1.40 4.81
C GLN A 413 2.88 -1.88 6.18
N LEU A 414 4.09 -1.50 6.57
CA LEU A 414 4.69 -1.80 7.87
C LEU A 414 4.78 -0.55 8.78
N ILE A 415 4.27 0.59 8.32
CA ILE A 415 4.33 1.87 9.03
C ILE A 415 2.92 2.25 9.49
N PRO A 416 2.61 2.22 10.80
CA PRO A 416 1.25 2.37 11.32
C PRO A 416 0.53 3.67 10.92
N TRP A 417 1.27 4.75 10.70
CA TRP A 417 0.73 6.08 10.33
C TRP A 417 0.77 6.36 8.83
N HIS A 418 1.15 5.38 8.02
CA HIS A 418 1.20 5.58 6.57
C HIS A 418 -0.20 5.64 5.96
N VAL A 419 -0.36 6.44 4.89
CA VAL A 419 -1.64 6.58 4.17
C VAL A 419 -2.21 5.25 3.70
N TYR A 420 -1.37 4.28 3.34
CA TYR A 420 -1.81 2.92 2.95
C TYR A 420 -2.53 2.19 4.08
N ILE A 421 -1.98 2.23 5.29
CA ILE A 421 -2.61 1.58 6.44
C ILE A 421 -3.93 2.26 6.74
N GLY A 422 -3.99 3.61 6.70
CA GLY A 422 -5.24 4.34 6.84
C GLY A 422 -6.28 3.96 5.80
N PHE A 423 -5.86 3.85 4.55
CA PHE A 423 -6.73 3.42 3.45
C PHE A 423 -7.31 2.01 3.68
N TYR A 424 -6.45 1.04 4.03
CA TYR A 424 -6.90 -0.33 4.27
C TYR A 424 -7.83 -0.43 5.48
N LEU A 425 -7.51 0.27 6.56
CA LEU A 425 -8.37 0.37 7.74
C LEU A 425 -9.73 0.97 7.39
N GLY A 426 -9.73 2.08 6.65
CA GLY A 426 -10.96 2.75 6.25
C GLY A 426 -11.88 1.83 5.47
N ILE A 427 -11.37 1.18 4.41
CA ILE A 427 -12.17 0.25 3.61
C ILE A 427 -12.58 -1.00 4.41
N ALA A 428 -11.64 -1.64 5.11
CA ALA A 428 -11.95 -2.85 5.87
C ALA A 428 -13.02 -2.61 6.94
N GLN A 429 -12.91 -1.51 7.68
CA GLN A 429 -13.89 -1.10 8.69
C GLN A 429 -15.25 -0.76 8.07
N ALA A 430 -15.24 -0.09 6.92
CA ALA A 430 -16.44 0.25 6.18
C ALA A 430 -17.19 -1.00 5.69
N VAL A 431 -16.47 -1.97 5.19
CA VAL A 431 -17.03 -3.19 4.60
C VAL A 431 -17.43 -4.21 5.64
N TYR A 432 -16.62 -4.38 6.71
CA TYR A 432 -16.77 -5.43 7.69
C TYR A 432 -16.75 -4.85 9.12
N PRO A 433 -17.86 -4.30 9.60
CA PRO A 433 -17.94 -3.63 10.90
C PRO A 433 -17.93 -4.57 12.11
N LEU A 434 -17.96 -5.89 11.90
CA LEU A 434 -17.96 -6.90 12.98
C LEU A 434 -16.61 -7.05 13.68
N TYR A 435 -15.55 -6.45 13.13
CA TYR A 435 -14.19 -6.46 13.67
C TYR A 435 -13.63 -5.05 13.69
N LYS A 436 -13.11 -4.64 14.83
CA LYS A 436 -12.40 -3.34 14.95
C LYS A 436 -10.96 -3.53 14.51
N PHE A 437 -10.67 -3.19 13.27
CA PHE A 437 -9.32 -3.27 12.73
C PHE A 437 -8.40 -2.22 13.35
N GLY A 438 -7.18 -2.66 13.72
CA GLY A 438 -6.08 -1.78 14.09
C GLY A 438 -4.93 -1.86 13.07
N ALA A 439 -4.08 -0.85 13.04
CA ALA A 439 -2.90 -0.85 12.15
C ALA A 439 -2.02 -2.09 12.37
N ILE A 440 -1.84 -2.50 13.60
CA ILE A 440 -1.03 -3.68 13.96
C ILE A 440 -1.65 -4.98 13.44
N ASP A 441 -2.99 -5.08 13.33
CA ASP A 441 -3.62 -6.28 12.78
C ASP A 441 -3.27 -6.48 11.30
N ILE A 442 -3.18 -5.40 10.54
CA ILE A 442 -2.76 -5.44 9.14
C ILE A 442 -1.26 -5.76 9.07
N ILE A 443 -0.43 -5.03 9.80
CA ILE A 443 1.03 -5.12 9.76
C ILE A 443 1.51 -6.52 10.11
N LYS A 444 1.04 -7.09 11.23
CA LYS A 444 1.53 -8.39 11.73
C LYS A 444 1.21 -9.55 10.80
N PHE A 445 0.13 -9.45 10.03
CA PHE A 445 -0.28 -10.48 9.08
C PHE A 445 0.06 -10.14 7.62
N ASN A 446 0.68 -9.01 7.34
CA ASN A 446 1.15 -8.73 5.99
C ASN A 446 2.50 -9.41 5.72
N PHE A 447 2.47 -10.74 5.66
CA PHE A 447 3.68 -11.55 5.47
C PHE A 447 4.42 -11.21 4.21
N LEU A 448 3.70 -10.82 3.13
CA LEU A 448 4.34 -10.46 1.88
C LEU A 448 5.22 -9.22 2.03
N ALA A 449 4.72 -8.18 2.68
CA ALA A 449 5.48 -6.96 2.95
C ALA A 449 6.66 -7.23 3.90
N LEU A 450 6.45 -8.02 4.96
CA LEU A 450 7.53 -8.41 5.88
C LEU A 450 8.64 -9.17 5.15
N ILE A 451 8.29 -10.17 4.34
CA ILE A 451 9.25 -10.96 3.58
C ILE A 451 9.97 -10.08 2.55
N ALA A 452 9.25 -9.21 1.83
CA ALA A 452 9.84 -8.34 0.83
C ALA A 452 10.88 -7.39 1.44
N VAL A 453 10.50 -6.67 2.48
CA VAL A 453 11.38 -5.69 3.13
C VAL A 453 12.59 -6.35 3.77
N LEU A 454 12.38 -7.42 4.55
CA LEU A 454 13.47 -8.10 5.23
C LEU A 454 14.41 -8.80 4.25
N SER A 455 13.87 -9.51 3.25
CA SER A 455 14.70 -10.27 2.31
C SER A 455 15.60 -9.38 1.45
N ILE A 456 15.07 -8.24 0.95
CA ILE A 456 15.88 -7.35 0.11
C ILE A 456 17.02 -6.69 0.91
N LEU A 457 16.75 -6.29 2.15
CA LEU A 457 17.77 -5.69 3.01
C LEU A 457 18.83 -6.71 3.42
N ILE A 458 18.42 -7.89 3.92
CA ILE A 458 19.34 -8.95 4.33
C ILE A 458 20.16 -9.42 3.14
N ALA A 459 19.54 -9.71 2.00
CA ALA A 459 20.24 -10.14 0.80
C ALA A 459 21.28 -9.11 0.32
N THR A 460 20.93 -7.83 0.34
CA THR A 460 21.84 -6.74 -0.03
C THR A 460 23.05 -6.64 0.91
N LEU A 461 22.82 -6.70 2.21
CA LEU A 461 23.90 -6.59 3.21
C LEU A 461 24.83 -7.80 3.19
N THR A 462 24.26 -9.01 3.13
CA THR A 462 25.02 -10.26 3.24
C THR A 462 25.61 -10.77 1.93
N GLY A 463 25.13 -10.24 0.79
CA GLY A 463 25.50 -10.73 -0.53
C GLY A 463 24.76 -12.00 -0.97
N LEU A 464 23.70 -12.40 -0.26
CA LEU A 464 22.84 -13.53 -0.65
C LEU A 464 22.06 -13.25 -1.94
N ASP A 465 21.92 -11.99 -2.33
CA ASP A 465 21.31 -11.57 -3.60
C ASP A 465 22.00 -12.20 -4.84
N ARG A 466 23.26 -12.58 -4.74
CA ARG A 466 24.01 -13.28 -5.82
C ARG A 466 23.42 -14.64 -6.20
N PHE A 467 22.70 -15.29 -5.28
CA PHE A 467 22.06 -16.58 -5.53
C PHE A 467 20.69 -16.42 -6.24
N ILE A 468 20.16 -15.20 -6.33
CA ILE A 468 18.93 -14.92 -7.02
C ILE A 468 19.26 -14.49 -8.46
N PRO A 469 18.79 -15.20 -9.49
CA PRO A 469 19.12 -14.89 -10.87
C PRO A 469 18.85 -13.42 -11.20
N ARG A 470 19.80 -12.75 -11.85
CA ARG A 470 19.76 -11.34 -12.27
C ARG A 470 19.68 -10.31 -11.15
N PHE A 471 19.58 -10.71 -9.88
CA PHE A 471 19.38 -9.80 -8.75
C PHE A 471 20.66 -9.46 -8.00
N GLY A 472 21.76 -10.18 -8.26
CA GLY A 472 23.05 -9.96 -7.60
C GLY A 472 23.63 -8.57 -7.86
N LEU A 473 24.10 -7.92 -6.81
CA LEU A 473 24.88 -6.69 -6.94
C LEU A 473 26.34 -7.01 -7.33
N PRO A 474 26.98 -6.15 -8.14
CA PRO A 474 28.41 -6.23 -8.36
C PRO A 474 29.16 -6.07 -7.03
N SER A 475 30.32 -6.74 -6.92
CA SER A 475 31.14 -6.75 -5.71
C SER A 475 32.52 -6.20 -5.99
N GLU A 476 33.25 -5.81 -4.95
CA GLU A 476 34.65 -5.44 -5.08
C GLU A 476 35.48 -6.61 -5.65
N PRO A 477 36.43 -6.34 -6.55
CA PRO A 477 36.94 -5.01 -6.95
C PRO A 477 36.24 -4.36 -8.15
N SER A 478 35.17 -4.96 -8.76
CA SER A 478 34.52 -4.40 -9.94
C SER A 478 33.81 -3.08 -9.63
N VAL A 479 33.28 -2.94 -8.43
CA VAL A 479 32.79 -1.67 -7.86
C VAL A 479 33.51 -1.37 -6.55
N ARG A 480 33.81 -0.09 -6.30
CA ARG A 480 34.45 0.32 -5.03
C ARG A 480 33.99 1.72 -4.62
N LEU A 481 34.08 2.00 -3.32
CA LEU A 481 33.91 3.37 -2.83
C LEU A 481 35.08 4.24 -3.30
N LYS A 482 34.75 5.42 -3.82
CA LYS A 482 35.78 6.44 -4.13
C LYS A 482 36.51 6.78 -2.84
N LYS A 483 37.83 6.78 -2.87
CA LYS A 483 38.62 7.30 -1.74
C LYS A 483 38.25 8.77 -1.57
N ALA A 484 37.89 9.16 -0.33
CA ALA A 484 37.66 10.56 -0.02
C ALA A 484 38.92 11.34 -0.46
N SER A 485 38.76 12.17 -1.49
CA SER A 485 39.83 13.12 -1.87
C SER A 485 39.96 14.10 -0.69
N THR A 486 41.10 14.10 -0.05
CA THR A 486 41.45 14.97 1.08
C THR A 486 41.43 16.48 0.71
N GLU A 487 41.07 16.82 -0.53
CA GLU A 487 41.12 18.18 -1.08
C GLU A 487 39.86 19.02 -0.86
N ASN A 488 38.69 18.44 -0.46
CA ASN A 488 37.48 19.23 -0.35
C ASN A 488 37.19 19.84 1.05
N TYR A 489 38.08 19.63 2.02
CA TYR A 489 37.96 20.28 3.34
C TYR A 489 38.81 21.53 3.53
N ALA A 490 39.65 21.88 2.55
CA ALA A 490 40.52 23.08 2.63
C ALA A 490 39.92 24.34 1.96
N GLY A 491 38.80 24.20 1.20
CA GLY A 491 38.21 25.30 0.41
C GLY A 491 37.10 26.12 1.11
N GLU A 492 36.64 25.75 2.29
CA GLU A 492 35.58 26.50 3.00
C GLU A 492 36.08 27.27 4.25
N LYS A 493 37.37 27.48 4.35
CA LYS A 493 37.99 28.34 5.39
C LYS A 493 38.88 29.44 4.77
N ALA A 494 38.45 30.08 3.70
CA ALA A 494 39.04 31.33 3.22
C ALA A 494 37.93 32.38 3.04
#